data_ccfe7b570299baaa7c87f8e7894543d1
#
_entry.id   ccfe7b570299baaa7c87f8e7894543d1
#
_cell.length_a   1.000
_cell.length_b   1.000
_cell.length_c   1.000
_cell.angle_alpha   90.00
_cell.angle_beta   90.00
_cell.angle_gamma   90.00
#
_symmetry.space_group_name_H-M   'P 1'
#
loop_
_entity.id
_entity.type
_entity.pdbx_description
1 polymer ?
#
loop_
_entity_poly.entity_id
_entity_poly.type
_entity_poly.pdbx_seq_one_letter_code
_entity_poly.pdbx_strand_id
1 'polypeptide(L)'
;ACRYAVHELNGFPPWFPRLFEGHPDIVSEFVLSEIKQEVASEIPGTESHYLLSDVSSSGQWAWDQLAPALLKLLLEHNLTNAFNLGKLLRIVQGSTSVTDDDLILLAGQKMKSADTIEFVAIWYAVWVGVEPEKAISALTGHLSSISSAMEQTEFAMTFVTQLSAGRGSEPTRVRQAYVTPRHLKKLFLLMHTYIREDEDI
;
A
#
# COMPACT_ATOMS: atom_id res chain seq x y z
N ALA A 1 17.42 12.34 21.33
CA ALA A 1 17.81 12.30 19.92
C ALA A 1 16.63 11.89 19.04
N CYS A 2 15.99 10.70 19.24
CA CYS A 2 14.88 10.21 18.40
C CYS A 2 13.73 11.22 18.27
N ARG A 3 13.23 11.77 19.39
CA ARG A 3 12.16 12.79 19.36
C ARG A 3 12.48 13.99 18.47
N TYR A 4 13.73 14.43 18.45
CA TYR A 4 14.14 15.53 17.57
C TYR A 4 14.08 15.11 16.09
N ALA A 5 14.60 13.93 15.79
CA ALA A 5 14.70 13.44 14.41
C ALA A 5 13.33 13.22 13.73
N VAL A 6 12.33 12.75 14.49
CA VAL A 6 10.99 12.48 13.95
C VAL A 6 10.10 13.72 13.84
N HIS A 7 10.52 14.86 14.39
CA HIS A 7 9.84 16.14 14.26
C HIS A 7 10.57 17.11 13.35
N GLU A 8 11.64 16.68 12.65
CA GLU A 8 12.33 17.51 11.68
C GLU A 8 11.47 17.67 10.42
N LEU A 9 11.16 18.92 10.06
CA LEU A 9 10.23 19.24 8.96
C LEU A 9 10.77 18.92 7.56
N ASN A 10 12.08 18.69 7.43
CA ASN A 10 12.75 18.44 6.16
C ASN A 10 13.18 16.97 5.97
N GLY A 11 12.48 16.04 6.63
CA GLY A 11 12.84 14.63 6.65
C GLY A 11 13.93 14.29 7.66
N PHE A 12 14.44 13.07 7.65
CA PHE A 12 15.39 12.61 8.63
C PHE A 12 16.73 13.32 8.57
N PRO A 13 17.27 13.82 9.72
CA PRO A 13 18.59 14.41 9.74
C PRO A 13 19.67 13.37 9.37
N PRO A 14 20.78 13.77 8.71
CA PRO A 14 21.78 12.84 8.15
C PRO A 14 22.44 11.90 9.18
N TRP A 15 22.36 12.21 10.46
CA TRP A 15 22.89 11.36 11.54
C TRP A 15 21.91 10.27 11.99
N PHE A 16 20.62 10.36 11.65
CA PHE A 16 19.58 9.44 12.16
C PHE A 16 19.75 8.01 11.64
N PRO A 17 20.04 7.75 10.34
CA PRO A 17 20.38 6.41 9.88
C PRO A 17 21.57 5.78 10.62
N ARG A 18 22.59 6.56 10.95
CA ARG A 18 23.74 6.07 11.75
C ARG A 18 23.37 5.74 13.19
N LEU A 19 22.43 6.50 13.78
CA LEU A 19 21.90 6.18 15.10
C LEU A 19 21.12 4.85 15.05
N PHE A 20 20.36 4.64 13.98
CA PHE A 20 19.65 3.38 13.74
C PHE A 20 20.63 2.20 13.60
N GLU A 21 21.68 2.33 12.80
CA GLU A 21 22.72 1.29 12.66
C GLU A 21 23.34 0.88 14.00
N GLY A 22 23.57 1.85 14.90
CA GLY A 22 24.12 1.60 16.23
C GLY A 22 23.12 1.06 17.25
N HIS A 23 21.83 1.35 17.08
CA HIS A 23 20.78 1.03 18.06
C HIS A 23 19.45 0.66 17.35
N PRO A 24 19.42 -0.36 16.48
CA PRO A 24 18.27 -0.64 15.62
C PRO A 24 16.99 -0.92 16.42
N ASP A 25 17.07 -1.70 17.48
CA ASP A 25 15.89 -2.08 18.27
C ASP A 25 15.26 -0.88 18.97
N ILE A 26 16.08 -0.03 19.60
CA ILE A 26 15.61 1.16 20.34
C ILE A 26 14.97 2.16 19.39
N VAL A 27 15.62 2.43 18.25
CA VAL A 27 15.10 3.38 17.27
C VAL A 27 13.84 2.84 16.61
N SER A 28 13.80 1.54 16.26
CA SER A 28 12.61 0.91 15.69
C SER A 28 11.43 0.93 16.64
N GLU A 29 11.63 0.60 17.92
CA GLU A 29 10.57 0.65 18.92
C GLU A 29 9.98 2.06 19.02
N PHE A 30 10.84 3.08 19.04
CA PHE A 30 10.42 4.46 19.08
C PHE A 30 9.62 4.85 17.82
N VAL A 31 10.15 4.58 16.61
CA VAL A 31 9.52 4.90 15.34
C VAL A 31 8.17 4.17 15.22
N LEU A 32 8.10 2.88 15.58
CA LEU A 32 6.86 2.10 15.56
C LEU A 32 5.81 2.65 16.54
N SER A 33 6.25 3.13 17.72
CA SER A 33 5.34 3.76 18.69
C SER A 33 4.69 5.02 18.11
N GLU A 34 5.47 5.88 17.47
CA GLU A 34 4.97 7.10 16.85
C GLU A 34 4.05 6.79 15.64
N ILE A 35 4.45 5.85 14.76
CA ILE A 35 3.59 5.42 13.63
C ILE A 35 2.25 4.87 14.14
N LYS A 36 2.26 4.04 15.19
CA LYS A 36 1.02 3.52 15.78
C LYS A 36 0.13 4.62 16.33
N GLN A 37 0.72 5.63 16.94
CA GLN A 37 -0.03 6.80 17.44
C GLN A 37 -0.62 7.62 16.29
N GLU A 38 0.16 7.86 15.22
CA GLU A 38 -0.33 8.52 14.01
C GLU A 38 -1.52 7.77 13.40
N VAL A 39 -1.39 6.46 13.23
CA VAL A 39 -2.47 5.60 12.68
C VAL A 39 -3.69 5.60 13.60
N ALA A 40 -3.51 5.54 14.92
CA ALA A 40 -4.63 5.57 15.87
C ALA A 40 -5.39 6.90 15.89
N SER A 41 -4.75 7.99 15.45
CA SER A 41 -5.33 9.33 15.35
C SER A 41 -5.73 9.72 13.92
N GLU A 42 -5.79 8.77 12.99
CA GLU A 42 -6.09 9.05 11.59
C GLU A 42 -7.48 9.64 11.37
N ILE A 43 -7.57 10.54 10.40
CA ILE A 43 -8.84 11.13 9.93
C ILE A 43 -9.03 10.68 8.48
N PRO A 44 -10.17 10.06 8.13
CA PRO A 44 -10.43 9.64 6.76
C PRO A 44 -10.26 10.77 5.75
N GLY A 45 -9.58 10.50 4.64
CA GLY A 45 -9.38 11.46 3.55
C GLY A 45 -8.40 12.61 3.85
N THR A 46 -7.77 12.63 5.02
CA THR A 46 -6.84 13.69 5.41
C THR A 46 -5.40 13.16 5.43
N GLU A 47 -4.53 13.76 4.63
CA GLU A 47 -3.10 13.47 4.67
C GLU A 47 -2.44 14.33 5.76
N SER A 48 -2.19 13.76 6.94
CA SER A 48 -1.75 14.55 8.11
C SER A 48 -0.54 13.99 8.85
N HIS A 49 0.21 13.07 8.25
CA HIS A 49 1.22 12.34 9.02
C HIS A 49 2.63 12.61 8.51
N TYR A 50 3.46 13.14 9.40
CA TYR A 50 4.83 13.52 9.09
C TYR A 50 5.76 12.31 9.13
N LEU A 51 5.79 11.56 10.24
CA LEU A 51 6.75 10.47 10.40
C LEU A 51 6.49 9.30 9.46
N LEU A 52 5.24 8.86 9.33
CA LEU A 52 4.90 7.78 8.40
C LEU A 52 5.23 8.16 6.95
N SER A 53 5.03 9.43 6.58
CA SER A 53 5.42 9.96 5.28
C SER A 53 6.92 9.89 5.07
N ASP A 54 7.71 10.37 6.05
CA ASP A 54 9.17 10.36 5.99
C ASP A 54 9.74 8.93 5.95
N VAL A 55 9.20 8.03 6.76
CA VAL A 55 9.61 6.61 6.74
C VAL A 55 9.31 5.98 5.39
N SER A 56 8.14 6.26 4.79
CA SER A 56 7.75 5.69 3.51
C SER A 56 8.56 6.24 2.33
N SER A 57 8.99 7.50 2.38
CA SER A 57 9.70 8.17 1.28
C SER A 57 11.22 8.08 1.39
N SER A 58 11.78 8.21 2.58
CA SER A 58 13.23 8.33 2.84
C SER A 58 13.76 7.39 3.93
N GLY A 59 12.93 6.53 4.51
CA GLY A 59 13.29 5.61 5.59
C GLY A 59 13.64 4.19 5.14
N GLN A 60 14.03 3.95 3.87
CA GLN A 60 14.30 2.61 3.32
C GLN A 60 15.34 1.83 4.15
N TRP A 61 16.27 2.52 4.79
CA TRP A 61 17.28 1.94 5.67
C TRP A 61 16.70 1.24 6.92
N ALA A 62 15.43 1.53 7.30
CA ALA A 62 14.76 0.92 8.44
C ALA A 62 13.66 -0.08 8.04
N TRP A 63 13.29 -0.18 6.75
CA TRP A 63 12.12 -0.92 6.35
C TRP A 63 12.14 -2.39 6.77
N ASP A 64 13.28 -3.08 6.61
CA ASP A 64 13.37 -4.51 6.96
C ASP A 64 13.16 -4.77 8.46
N GLN A 65 13.53 -3.81 9.31
CA GLN A 65 13.31 -3.90 10.75
C GLN A 65 11.87 -3.52 11.15
N LEU A 66 11.25 -2.57 10.46
CA LEU A 66 9.93 -2.06 10.80
C LEU A 66 8.80 -2.90 10.20
N ALA A 67 8.99 -3.43 8.99
CA ALA A 67 7.94 -4.06 8.20
C ALA A 67 7.21 -5.23 8.87
N PRO A 68 7.85 -6.15 9.62
CA PRO A 68 7.13 -7.21 10.31
C PRO A 68 6.11 -6.71 11.33
N ALA A 69 6.45 -5.65 12.07
CA ALA A 69 5.55 -5.05 13.04
C ALA A 69 4.43 -4.24 12.36
N LEU A 70 4.71 -3.60 11.23
CA LEU A 70 3.73 -2.88 10.42
C LEU A 70 2.78 -3.85 9.69
N LEU A 71 3.27 -4.99 9.22
CA LEU A 71 2.43 -6.08 8.69
C LEU A 71 1.45 -6.58 9.75
N LYS A 72 1.94 -6.80 10.98
CA LYS A 72 1.07 -7.18 12.10
C LYS A 72 0.03 -6.12 12.40
N LEU A 73 0.42 -4.84 12.41
CA LEU A 73 -0.51 -3.71 12.57
C LEU A 73 -1.61 -3.75 11.50
N LEU A 74 -1.23 -3.94 10.23
CA LEU A 74 -2.17 -4.07 9.12
C LEU A 74 -3.11 -5.27 9.29
N LEU A 75 -2.63 -6.42 9.77
CA LEU A 75 -3.48 -7.60 10.02
C LEU A 75 -4.50 -7.37 11.13
N GLU A 76 -4.10 -6.68 12.20
CA GLU A 76 -4.93 -6.48 13.41
C GLU A 76 -5.94 -5.33 13.27
N HIS A 77 -5.64 -4.29 12.46
CA HIS A 77 -6.45 -3.07 12.37
C HIS A 77 -6.95 -2.84 10.94
N ASN A 78 -8.20 -2.41 10.81
CA ASN A 78 -8.74 -1.89 9.57
C ASN A 78 -8.51 -0.38 9.54
N LEU A 79 -7.68 0.08 8.62
CA LEU A 79 -7.43 1.50 8.41
C LEU A 79 -8.62 2.13 7.69
N THR A 80 -8.88 3.39 8.03
CA THR A 80 -9.92 4.20 7.40
C THR A 80 -9.36 5.29 6.49
N ASN A 81 -8.02 5.43 6.47
CA ASN A 81 -7.31 6.41 5.67
C ASN A 81 -6.46 5.71 4.59
N ALA A 82 -6.84 5.88 3.32
CA ALA A 82 -6.16 5.27 2.18
C ALA A 82 -4.72 5.78 1.98
N PHE A 83 -4.43 7.05 2.32
CA PHE A 83 -3.06 7.59 2.27
C PHE A 83 -2.14 6.87 3.25
N ASN A 84 -2.60 6.65 4.49
CA ASN A 84 -1.83 5.92 5.50
C ASN A 84 -1.65 4.47 5.09
N LEU A 85 -2.70 3.82 4.58
CA LEU A 85 -2.61 2.47 4.04
C LEU A 85 -1.57 2.38 2.93
N GLY A 86 -1.58 3.31 1.97
CA GLY A 86 -0.61 3.36 0.88
C GLY A 86 0.84 3.48 1.38
N LYS A 87 1.10 4.36 2.36
CA LYS A 87 2.43 4.54 2.97
C LYS A 87 2.90 3.29 3.72
N LEU A 88 2.03 2.67 4.53
CA LEU A 88 2.34 1.42 5.23
C LEU A 88 2.61 0.28 4.25
N LEU A 89 1.79 0.13 3.21
CA LEU A 89 1.96 -0.88 2.18
C LEU A 89 3.27 -0.67 1.38
N ARG A 90 3.67 0.58 1.13
CA ARG A 90 4.96 0.88 0.50
C ARG A 90 6.14 0.36 1.30
N ILE A 91 6.12 0.53 2.64
CA ILE A 91 7.16 0.01 3.53
C ILE A 91 7.13 -1.52 3.54
N VAL A 92 5.96 -2.11 3.78
CA VAL A 92 5.79 -3.56 3.93
C VAL A 92 6.13 -4.31 2.64
N GLN A 93 5.67 -3.83 1.49
CA GLN A 93 5.96 -4.44 0.19
C GLN A 93 7.38 -4.19 -0.29
N GLY A 94 8.01 -3.08 0.13
CA GLY A 94 9.39 -2.74 -0.22
C GLY A 94 10.44 -3.45 0.62
N SER A 95 10.03 -4.07 1.74
CA SER A 95 10.92 -4.80 2.65
C SER A 95 11.20 -6.22 2.15
N THR A 96 12.42 -6.70 2.42
CA THR A 96 12.83 -8.09 2.17
C THR A 96 12.42 -9.03 3.31
N SER A 97 12.08 -8.50 4.48
CA SER A 97 11.66 -9.28 5.66
C SER A 97 10.19 -9.75 5.60
N VAL A 98 9.41 -9.28 4.62
CA VAL A 98 8.02 -9.70 4.40
C VAL A 98 7.96 -10.54 3.13
N THR A 99 7.38 -11.73 3.21
CA THR A 99 7.27 -12.66 2.08
C THR A 99 6.06 -12.37 1.19
N ASP A 100 6.01 -12.97 -0.01
CA ASP A 100 4.83 -12.90 -0.87
C ASP A 100 3.63 -13.61 -0.23
N ASP A 101 3.85 -14.71 0.50
CA ASP A 101 2.81 -15.43 1.21
C ASP A 101 2.16 -14.58 2.32
N ASP A 102 2.96 -13.77 3.03
CA ASP A 102 2.45 -12.82 4.02
C ASP A 102 1.52 -11.78 3.38
N LEU A 103 1.89 -11.26 2.21
CA LEU A 103 1.09 -10.29 1.46
C LEU A 103 -0.17 -10.91 0.87
N ILE A 104 -0.12 -12.16 0.39
CA ILE A 104 -1.30 -12.90 -0.06
C ILE A 104 -2.29 -13.09 1.09
N LEU A 105 -1.79 -13.49 2.27
CA LEU A 105 -2.60 -13.65 3.48
C LEU A 105 -3.24 -12.31 3.89
N LEU A 106 -2.44 -11.25 3.95
CA LEU A 106 -2.92 -9.90 4.28
C LEU A 106 -4.02 -9.44 3.32
N ALA A 107 -3.77 -9.48 2.01
CA ALA A 107 -4.74 -9.06 1.01
C ALA A 107 -6.03 -9.90 1.08
N GLY A 108 -5.91 -11.23 1.20
CA GLY A 108 -7.05 -12.13 1.31
C GLY A 108 -7.90 -11.92 2.56
N GLN A 109 -7.27 -11.54 3.68
CA GLN A 109 -7.99 -11.19 4.91
C GLN A 109 -8.71 -9.84 4.77
N LYS A 110 -8.00 -8.82 4.26
CA LYS A 110 -8.50 -7.45 4.20
C LYS A 110 -9.57 -7.22 3.13
N MET A 111 -9.52 -7.92 2.00
CA MET A 111 -10.60 -7.88 1.01
C MET A 111 -11.96 -8.31 1.58
N LYS A 112 -11.99 -9.16 2.62
CA LYS A 112 -13.24 -9.58 3.25
C LYS A 112 -13.88 -8.50 4.13
N SER A 113 -13.10 -7.53 4.57
CA SER A 113 -13.53 -6.46 5.47
C SER A 113 -13.49 -5.07 4.81
N ALA A 114 -13.02 -4.97 3.58
CA ALA A 114 -12.99 -3.72 2.83
C ALA A 114 -14.43 -3.35 2.41
N ASP A 115 -14.81 -2.12 2.68
CA ASP A 115 -16.18 -1.59 2.51
C ASP A 115 -16.28 -0.51 1.43
N THR A 116 -15.16 -0.05 0.89
CA THR A 116 -15.12 0.96 -0.17
C THR A 116 -14.41 0.44 -1.42
N ILE A 117 -14.78 0.98 -2.58
CA ILE A 117 -14.13 0.68 -3.88
C ILE A 117 -12.62 0.88 -3.79
N GLU A 118 -12.19 1.98 -3.17
CA GLU A 118 -10.78 2.32 -3.05
C GLU A 118 -9.98 1.26 -2.27
N PHE A 119 -10.47 0.84 -1.09
CA PHE A 119 -9.78 -0.18 -0.30
C PHE A 119 -9.77 -1.55 -0.99
N VAL A 120 -10.87 -1.94 -1.61
CA VAL A 120 -10.93 -3.20 -2.38
C VAL A 120 -9.91 -3.16 -3.54
N ALA A 121 -9.83 -2.04 -4.27
CA ALA A 121 -8.89 -1.87 -5.38
C ALA A 121 -7.43 -1.93 -4.91
N ILE A 122 -7.09 -1.29 -3.75
CA ILE A 122 -5.76 -1.38 -3.14
C ILE A 122 -5.40 -2.83 -2.85
N TRP A 123 -6.28 -3.61 -2.24
CA TRP A 123 -5.99 -5.00 -1.89
C TRP A 123 -5.85 -5.92 -3.10
N TYR A 124 -6.65 -5.70 -4.16
CA TYR A 124 -6.44 -6.38 -5.44
C TYR A 124 -5.09 -6.02 -6.06
N ALA A 125 -4.66 -4.75 -6.00
CA ALA A 125 -3.36 -4.35 -6.52
C ALA A 125 -2.21 -5.03 -5.75
N VAL A 126 -2.27 -5.12 -4.42
CA VAL A 126 -1.32 -5.88 -3.60
C VAL A 126 -1.29 -7.34 -4.02
N TRP A 127 -2.44 -7.99 -4.17
CA TRP A 127 -2.50 -9.40 -4.54
C TRP A 127 -1.99 -9.65 -5.96
N VAL A 128 -2.36 -8.82 -6.93
CA VAL A 128 -1.83 -8.87 -8.30
C VAL A 128 -0.30 -8.70 -8.31
N GLY A 129 0.23 -7.89 -7.41
CA GLY A 129 1.67 -7.67 -7.27
C GLY A 129 2.47 -8.91 -6.89
N VAL A 130 1.86 -9.87 -6.19
CA VAL A 130 2.53 -11.07 -5.65
C VAL A 130 2.06 -12.39 -6.26
N GLU A 131 0.78 -12.53 -6.62
CA GLU A 131 0.20 -13.76 -7.19
C GLU A 131 -0.73 -13.44 -8.38
N PRO A 132 -0.20 -12.91 -9.50
CA PRO A 132 -1.00 -12.33 -10.57
C PRO A 132 -1.98 -13.28 -11.23
N GLU A 133 -1.66 -14.57 -11.39
CA GLU A 133 -2.52 -15.53 -12.08
C GLU A 133 -3.86 -15.72 -11.35
N LYS A 134 -3.83 -15.94 -10.05
CA LYS A 134 -5.04 -16.10 -9.24
C LYS A 134 -5.74 -14.76 -9.01
N ALA A 135 -4.96 -13.71 -8.72
CA ALA A 135 -5.51 -12.40 -8.45
C ALA A 135 -6.27 -11.80 -9.64
N ILE A 136 -5.74 -11.92 -10.88
CA ILE A 136 -6.42 -11.46 -12.10
C ILE A 136 -7.71 -12.26 -12.33
N SER A 137 -7.71 -13.56 -12.07
CA SER A 137 -8.93 -14.38 -12.18
C SER A 137 -10.01 -13.94 -11.19
N ALA A 138 -9.63 -13.70 -9.93
CA ALA A 138 -10.54 -13.22 -8.89
C ALA A 138 -11.04 -11.79 -9.19
N LEU A 139 -10.17 -10.91 -9.68
CA LEU A 139 -10.50 -9.54 -10.10
C LEU A 139 -11.53 -9.56 -11.24
N THR A 140 -11.36 -10.46 -12.22
CA THR A 140 -12.34 -10.65 -13.31
C THR A 140 -13.72 -11.04 -12.78
N GLY A 141 -13.75 -11.98 -11.83
CA GLY A 141 -15.00 -12.39 -11.17
C GLY A 141 -15.64 -11.24 -10.38
N HIS A 142 -14.85 -10.47 -9.67
CA HIS A 142 -15.32 -9.30 -8.91
C HIS A 142 -15.94 -8.25 -9.84
N LEU A 143 -15.21 -7.80 -10.87
CA LEU A 143 -15.73 -6.85 -11.86
C LEU A 143 -17.02 -7.33 -12.52
N SER A 144 -17.10 -8.63 -12.87
CA SER A 144 -18.32 -9.21 -13.45
C SER A 144 -19.49 -9.26 -12.47
N SER A 145 -19.27 -9.23 -11.16
CA SER A 145 -20.31 -9.24 -10.12
C SER A 145 -20.91 -7.86 -9.85
N ILE A 146 -20.24 -6.79 -10.26
CA ILE A 146 -20.73 -5.42 -10.13
C ILE A 146 -21.82 -5.20 -11.18
N SER A 147 -23.02 -4.83 -10.75
CA SER A 147 -24.18 -4.69 -11.66
C SER A 147 -24.18 -3.39 -12.47
N SER A 148 -23.57 -2.35 -11.93
CA SER A 148 -23.52 -1.02 -12.56
C SER A 148 -22.28 -0.89 -13.44
N ALA A 149 -22.46 -0.54 -14.72
CA ALA A 149 -21.36 -0.28 -15.64
C ALA A 149 -20.50 0.92 -15.17
N MET A 150 -21.12 1.93 -14.58
CA MET A 150 -20.41 3.07 -14.01
C MET A 150 -19.52 2.66 -12.83
N GLU A 151 -20.04 1.84 -11.90
CA GLU A 151 -19.24 1.33 -10.77
C GLU A 151 -18.12 0.38 -11.24
N GLN A 152 -18.34 -0.40 -12.31
CA GLN A 152 -17.30 -1.23 -12.92
C GLN A 152 -16.16 -0.36 -13.46
N THR A 153 -16.48 0.73 -14.16
CA THR A 153 -15.50 1.68 -14.70
C THR A 153 -14.74 2.38 -13.56
N GLU A 154 -15.45 2.89 -12.56
CA GLU A 154 -14.86 3.53 -11.39
C GLU A 154 -13.87 2.60 -10.66
N PHE A 155 -14.30 1.35 -10.43
CA PHE A 155 -13.43 0.34 -9.82
C PHE A 155 -12.20 0.06 -10.68
N ALA A 156 -12.38 -0.17 -11.99
CA ALA A 156 -11.28 -0.47 -12.90
C ALA A 156 -10.26 0.67 -12.97
N MET A 157 -10.71 1.91 -13.04
CA MET A 157 -9.84 3.09 -13.03
C MET A 157 -9.10 3.24 -11.71
N THR A 158 -9.80 3.07 -10.58
CA THR A 158 -9.19 3.10 -9.24
C THR A 158 -8.12 2.02 -9.12
N PHE A 159 -8.41 0.78 -9.54
CA PHE A 159 -7.46 -0.32 -9.52
C PHE A 159 -6.21 -0.03 -10.38
N VAL A 160 -6.38 0.47 -11.60
CA VAL A 160 -5.25 0.85 -12.48
C VAL A 160 -4.40 1.92 -11.83
N THR A 161 -5.01 2.92 -11.19
CA THR A 161 -4.30 3.98 -10.47
C THR A 161 -3.45 3.40 -9.34
N GLN A 162 -3.99 2.45 -8.55
CA GLN A 162 -3.26 1.80 -7.48
C GLN A 162 -2.11 0.91 -8.01
N LEU A 163 -2.30 0.25 -9.16
CA LEU A 163 -1.31 -0.64 -9.74
C LEU A 163 -0.17 0.10 -10.45
N SER A 164 -0.48 1.20 -11.16
CA SER A 164 0.45 1.88 -12.08
C SER A 164 1.12 3.12 -11.50
N ALA A 165 0.80 3.51 -10.27
CA ALA A 165 1.25 4.78 -9.71
C ALA A 165 0.82 5.98 -10.56
N GLY A 166 -0.46 6.32 -10.52
CA GLY A 166 -1.04 7.43 -11.27
C GLY A 166 -0.26 8.74 -11.10
N ARG A 167 -0.27 9.59 -12.12
CA ARG A 167 0.44 10.88 -12.12
C ARG A 167 -0.02 11.71 -10.92
N GLY A 168 0.90 11.96 -9.96
CA GLY A 168 0.69 12.88 -8.84
C GLY A 168 0.37 12.24 -7.49
N SER A 169 0.10 10.94 -7.39
CA SER A 169 0.04 10.22 -6.12
C SER A 169 1.34 9.47 -5.86
N GLU A 170 1.82 9.46 -4.61
CA GLU A 170 2.91 8.56 -4.21
C GLU A 170 2.44 7.11 -4.43
N PRO A 171 3.09 6.33 -5.30
CA PRO A 171 2.61 5.01 -5.61
C PRO A 171 2.70 4.12 -4.38
N THR A 172 1.62 3.42 -4.07
CA THR A 172 1.72 2.17 -3.33
C THR A 172 2.72 1.32 -4.10
N ARG A 173 3.92 1.07 -3.55
CA ARG A 173 4.96 0.34 -4.27
C ARG A 173 4.59 -1.13 -4.34
N VAL A 174 3.74 -1.46 -5.30
CA VAL A 174 3.28 -2.83 -5.53
C VAL A 174 4.44 -3.70 -6.01
N ARG A 175 4.55 -4.92 -5.50
CA ARG A 175 5.49 -5.92 -6.05
C ARG A 175 5.13 -6.23 -7.49
N GLN A 176 6.12 -6.60 -8.31
CA GLN A 176 6.00 -6.58 -9.76
C GLN A 176 5.91 -7.97 -10.39
N ALA A 177 5.37 -8.97 -9.70
CA ALA A 177 5.18 -10.31 -10.26
C ALA A 177 4.27 -10.31 -11.52
N TYR A 178 3.41 -9.30 -11.64
CA TYR A 178 2.54 -9.12 -12.81
C TYR A 178 3.25 -8.52 -14.03
N VAL A 179 4.47 -7.99 -13.90
CA VAL A 179 5.21 -7.35 -15.00
C VAL A 179 5.84 -8.42 -15.91
N THR A 180 4.98 -9.23 -16.52
CA THR A 180 5.32 -10.17 -17.57
C THR A 180 4.41 -9.92 -18.76
N PRO A 181 4.85 -10.17 -20.01
CA PRO A 181 4.00 -9.94 -21.18
C PRO A 181 2.64 -10.64 -21.11
N ARG A 182 2.60 -11.83 -20.51
CA ARG A 182 1.37 -12.61 -20.35
C ARG A 182 0.39 -11.94 -19.39
N HIS A 183 0.84 -11.52 -18.21
CA HIS A 183 -0.03 -10.91 -17.19
C HIS A 183 -0.42 -9.48 -17.58
N LEU A 184 0.52 -8.70 -18.12
CA LEU A 184 0.22 -7.36 -18.64
C LEU A 184 -0.85 -7.40 -19.75
N LYS A 185 -0.75 -8.38 -20.69
CA LYS A 185 -1.81 -8.57 -21.70
C LYS A 185 -3.16 -8.88 -21.08
N LYS A 186 -3.21 -9.78 -20.07
CA LYS A 186 -4.46 -10.12 -19.39
C LYS A 186 -5.07 -8.90 -18.70
N LEU A 187 -4.26 -8.15 -17.94
CA LEU A 187 -4.68 -6.93 -17.26
C LEU A 187 -5.16 -5.87 -18.24
N PHE A 188 -4.42 -5.63 -19.33
CA PHE A 188 -4.81 -4.68 -20.36
C PHE A 188 -6.17 -5.02 -20.97
N LEU A 189 -6.36 -6.28 -21.39
CA LEU A 189 -7.63 -6.72 -21.97
C LEU A 189 -8.79 -6.62 -20.97
N LEU A 190 -8.54 -7.00 -19.71
CA LEU A 190 -9.53 -6.88 -18.64
C LEU A 190 -9.95 -5.42 -18.44
N MET A 191 -8.98 -4.51 -18.28
CA MET A 191 -9.26 -3.10 -18.08
C MET A 191 -9.96 -2.46 -19.28
N HIS A 192 -9.53 -2.80 -20.50
CA HIS A 192 -10.19 -2.32 -21.73
C HIS A 192 -11.63 -2.79 -21.87
N THR A 193 -12.00 -3.91 -21.23
CA THR A 193 -13.38 -4.38 -21.20
C THR A 193 -14.29 -3.53 -20.30
N TYR A 194 -13.76 -3.00 -19.23
CA TYR A 194 -14.54 -2.33 -18.19
C TYR A 194 -14.36 -0.80 -18.15
N ILE A 195 -13.25 -0.26 -18.66
CA ILE A 195 -13.07 1.18 -18.80
C ILE A 195 -13.75 1.63 -20.09
N ARG A 196 -14.72 2.53 -19.97
CA ARG A 196 -15.52 3.00 -21.08
C ARG A 196 -14.85 4.21 -21.75
N GLU A 197 -14.86 4.26 -23.08
CA GLU A 197 -14.26 5.37 -23.87
C GLU A 197 -14.92 6.72 -23.60
N ASP A 198 -16.21 6.73 -23.24
CA ASP A 198 -16.97 7.93 -22.93
C ASP A 198 -16.61 8.57 -21.56
N GLU A 199 -15.79 7.88 -20.74
CA GLU A 199 -15.32 8.34 -19.44
C GLU A 199 -13.80 8.59 -19.38
N ASP A 200 -13.10 8.44 -20.50
CA ASP A 200 -11.65 8.65 -20.67
C ASP A 200 -11.27 10.15 -20.89
N ILE A 201 -12.01 11.09 -20.30
CA ILE A 201 -11.76 12.54 -20.47
C ILE A 201 -11.08 13.13 -19.25
#